data_01df02ad65d4983f86f858d13d9f9be9
#
_entry.id   01df02ad65d4983f86f858d13d9f9be9
#
_cell.length_a   1.000
_cell.length_b   1.000
_cell.length_c   1.000
_cell.angle_alpha   90.00
_cell.angle_beta   90.00
_cell.angle_gamma   90.00
#
_symmetry.space_group_name_H-M   'P 1'
#
loop_
_entity.id
_entity.type
_entity.pdbx_description
1 polymer ?
#
loop_
_entity_poly.entity_id
_entity_poly.type
_entity_poly.pdbx_seq_one_letter_code
_entity_poly.pdbx_strand_id
1 'polypeptide(L)'
;YLSCEFEHLLAYYSYSIMLTLQRASAGSGKTYTLTRRYIGLLISIKEQGSTVRRLRTMPELADSVQHILAVTFTNKATNEMKERIVSKLYQLAYPEPGGRLPDYMEDFMKEYAASAGEVSEACREALHQLLYEYSDFNISTIDAFFQNILRTFAYESELPDSYQVVIDFKYLARLAAYSLVEDV
;
A
#
# COMPACT_ATOMS: atom_id res chain seq x y z
N TYR A 1 -28.77 9.57 12.35
CA TYR A 1 -29.03 8.17 12.02
C TYR A 1 -27.77 7.44 11.50
N LEU A 2 -26.81 8.15 10.87
CA LEU A 2 -25.55 7.58 10.37
C LEU A 2 -24.52 7.19 11.46
N SER A 3 -24.63 7.74 12.67
CA SER A 3 -23.65 7.47 13.74
C SER A 3 -23.77 6.08 14.38
N CYS A 4 -24.96 5.51 14.40
CA CYS A 4 -25.21 4.21 15.05
C CYS A 4 -24.76 3.01 14.19
N GLU A 5 -24.86 3.12 12.86
CA GLU A 5 -24.40 2.04 11.96
C GLU A 5 -22.88 1.99 11.87
N PHE A 6 -22.20 3.14 11.98
CA PHE A 6 -20.73 3.20 11.93
C PHE A 6 -20.10 2.58 13.19
N GLU A 7 -20.70 2.77 14.36
CA GLU A 7 -20.25 2.12 15.60
C GLU A 7 -20.49 0.59 15.56
N HIS A 8 -21.59 0.13 14.96
CA HIS A 8 -21.85 -1.29 14.78
C HIS A 8 -20.89 -1.95 13.78
N LEU A 9 -20.49 -1.26 12.71
CA LEU A 9 -19.47 -1.73 11.77
C LEU A 9 -18.08 -1.82 12.43
N LEU A 10 -17.69 -0.84 13.24
CA LEU A 10 -16.45 -0.85 14.01
C LEU A 10 -16.41 -1.94 15.08
N ALA A 11 -17.54 -2.28 15.68
CA ALA A 11 -17.64 -3.36 16.67
C ALA A 11 -17.56 -4.77 16.03
N TYR A 12 -18.00 -4.92 14.79
CA TYR A 12 -17.93 -6.20 14.06
C TYR A 12 -16.50 -6.52 13.56
N TYR A 13 -15.70 -5.48 13.28
CA TYR A 13 -14.29 -5.58 12.96
C TYR A 13 -13.46 -5.15 14.16
N SER A 14 -13.30 -6.01 15.16
CA SER A 14 -12.34 -5.80 16.26
C SER A 14 -10.89 -5.90 15.74
N TYR A 15 -10.55 -5.08 14.73
CA TYR A 15 -9.18 -4.91 14.28
C TYR A 15 -8.50 -3.93 15.21
N SER A 16 -7.51 -4.42 15.94
CA SER A 16 -6.58 -3.57 16.67
C SER A 16 -5.83 -2.70 15.66
N ILE A 17 -6.25 -1.44 15.49
CA ILE A 17 -5.55 -0.48 14.63
C ILE A 17 -4.23 -0.15 15.31
N MET A 18 -3.13 -0.65 14.74
CA MET A 18 -1.77 -0.33 15.20
C MET A 18 -1.19 0.79 14.32
N LEU A 19 -1.11 2.00 14.87
CA LEU A 19 -0.41 3.12 14.24
C LEU A 19 1.08 3.06 14.58
N THR A 20 1.93 2.97 13.56
CA THR A 20 3.37 3.08 13.72
C THR A 20 3.87 4.38 13.09
N LEU A 21 4.37 5.30 13.90
CA LEU A 21 4.97 6.55 13.44
C LEU A 21 6.49 6.41 13.35
N GLN A 22 7.04 6.60 12.14
CA GLN A 22 8.49 6.58 11.91
C GLN A 22 9.00 8.00 11.59
N ARG A 23 9.78 8.56 12.50
CA ARG A 23 10.49 9.83 12.26
C ARG A 23 11.78 9.54 11.50
N ALA A 24 12.01 10.27 10.41
CA ALA A 24 13.19 10.08 9.59
C ALA A 24 13.58 11.39 8.89
N SER A 25 14.85 11.78 8.98
CA SER A 25 15.43 12.91 8.25
C SER A 25 15.70 12.56 6.78
N ALA A 26 16.07 13.54 5.97
CA ALA A 26 16.53 13.30 4.60
C ALA A 26 17.77 12.38 4.61
N GLY A 27 17.82 11.37 3.74
CA GLY A 27 18.91 10.40 3.67
C GLY A 27 18.90 9.29 4.74
N SER A 28 17.94 9.26 5.65
CA SER A 28 17.87 8.32 6.77
C SER A 28 17.38 6.90 6.43
N GLY A 29 17.35 6.51 5.15
CA GLY A 29 16.91 5.17 4.74
C GLY A 29 15.39 4.95 4.77
N LYS A 30 14.57 6.02 4.76
CA LYS A 30 13.09 5.90 4.74
C LYS A 30 12.57 4.93 3.69
N THR A 31 13.04 5.08 2.46
CA THR A 31 12.62 4.22 1.34
C THR A 31 13.09 2.78 1.55
N TYR A 32 14.28 2.58 2.13
CA TYR A 32 14.79 1.25 2.48
C TYR A 32 13.86 0.56 3.48
N THR A 33 13.49 1.24 4.54
CA THR A 33 12.60 0.71 5.58
C THR A 33 11.18 0.47 5.07
N LEU A 34 10.65 1.38 4.23
CA LEU A 34 9.32 1.22 3.63
C LEU A 34 9.29 0.02 2.66
N THR A 35 10.31 -0.14 1.82
CA THR A 35 10.43 -1.30 0.93
C THR A 35 10.48 -2.61 1.72
N ARG A 36 11.33 -2.67 2.75
CA ARG A 36 11.40 -3.83 3.65
C ARG A 36 10.05 -4.15 4.27
N ARG A 37 9.36 -3.12 4.79
CA ARG A 37 8.06 -3.29 5.43
C ARG A 37 6.99 -3.76 4.45
N TYR A 38 6.99 -3.21 3.23
CA TYR A 38 6.06 -3.65 2.17
C TYR A 38 6.27 -5.13 1.84
N ILE A 39 7.52 -5.54 1.57
CA ILE A 39 7.86 -6.94 1.29
C ILE A 39 7.49 -7.82 2.48
N GLY A 40 7.81 -7.40 3.70
CA GLY A 40 7.44 -8.13 4.91
C GLY A 40 5.93 -8.35 5.06
N LEU A 41 5.11 -7.34 4.75
CA LEU A 41 3.65 -7.48 4.75
C LEU A 41 3.15 -8.43 3.65
N LEU A 42 3.82 -8.44 2.50
CA LEU A 42 3.48 -9.28 1.37
C LEU A 42 3.72 -10.76 1.68
N ILE A 43 4.89 -11.10 2.23
CA ILE A 43 5.31 -12.50 2.47
C ILE A 43 4.89 -13.06 3.83
N SER A 44 4.38 -12.25 4.75
CA SER A 44 4.05 -12.69 6.11
C SER A 44 2.65 -12.29 6.56
N ILE A 45 2.11 -13.05 7.49
CA ILE A 45 0.81 -12.80 8.12
C ILE A 45 0.97 -12.80 9.64
N LYS A 46 0.14 -12.01 10.30
CA LYS A 46 -0.01 -12.02 11.76
C LYS A 46 -1.22 -12.87 12.12
N GLU A 47 -1.03 -13.91 12.89
CA GLU A 47 -2.14 -14.72 13.38
C GLU A 47 -2.97 -13.95 14.41
N GLN A 48 -4.26 -14.23 14.42
CA GLN A 48 -5.18 -13.60 15.35
C GLN A 48 -4.81 -13.94 16.80
N GLY A 49 -4.60 -12.92 17.63
CA GLY A 49 -4.13 -13.09 19.02
C GLY A 49 -2.62 -13.28 19.21
N SER A 50 -1.83 -13.39 18.14
CA SER A 50 -0.37 -13.49 18.20
C SER A 50 0.30 -12.13 18.04
N THR A 51 1.45 -11.95 18.72
CA THR A 51 2.37 -10.82 18.47
C THR A 51 3.42 -11.13 17.41
N VAL A 52 3.57 -12.42 17.06
CA VAL A 52 4.57 -12.92 16.11
C VAL A 52 3.96 -13.03 14.72
N ARG A 53 4.73 -12.70 13.67
CA ARG A 53 4.37 -12.94 12.28
C ARG A 53 5.02 -14.23 11.81
N ARG A 54 4.35 -14.96 10.91
CA ARG A 54 4.91 -16.10 10.17
C ARG A 54 4.86 -15.86 8.67
N LEU A 55 5.62 -16.64 7.92
CA LEU A 55 5.49 -16.63 6.46
C LEU A 55 4.09 -17.11 6.04
N ARG A 56 3.58 -16.54 4.96
CA ARG A 56 2.30 -16.93 4.35
C ARG A 56 2.46 -18.27 3.65
N THR A 57 1.39 -19.05 3.65
CA THR A 57 1.23 -20.21 2.77
C THR A 57 0.75 -19.77 1.38
N MET A 58 0.84 -20.66 0.37
CA MET A 58 0.42 -20.37 -1.01
C MET A 58 -1.00 -19.77 -1.13
N PRO A 59 -2.04 -20.32 -0.50
CA PRO A 59 -3.37 -19.71 -0.58
C PRO A 59 -3.46 -18.30 0.03
N GLU A 60 -2.68 -18.03 1.08
CA GLU A 60 -2.65 -16.73 1.76
C GLU A 60 -1.86 -15.67 0.97
N LEU A 61 -0.91 -16.10 0.13
CA LEU A 61 -0.14 -15.20 -0.74
C LEU A 61 -0.98 -14.67 -1.89
N ALA A 62 -1.90 -15.48 -2.42
CA ALA A 62 -2.75 -15.11 -3.54
C ALA A 62 -3.54 -13.81 -3.28
N ASP A 63 -4.05 -13.62 -2.07
CA ASP A 63 -4.83 -12.42 -1.71
C ASP A 63 -3.96 -11.27 -1.13
N SER A 64 -2.66 -11.50 -0.96
CA SER A 64 -1.85 -10.55 -0.18
C SER A 64 -1.62 -9.21 -0.87
N VAL A 65 -1.50 -9.18 -2.19
CA VAL A 65 -1.16 -7.98 -2.99
C VAL A 65 -2.24 -6.92 -2.86
N GLN A 66 -3.51 -7.30 -3.03
CA GLN A 66 -4.65 -6.39 -3.02
C GLN A 66 -4.94 -5.76 -1.65
N HIS A 67 -4.45 -6.38 -0.55
CA HIS A 67 -4.68 -5.89 0.82
C HIS A 67 -3.60 -4.93 1.33
N ILE A 68 -2.60 -4.60 0.51
CA ILE A 68 -1.54 -3.68 0.89
C ILE A 68 -1.63 -2.42 0.05
N LEU A 69 -1.85 -1.28 0.72
CA LEU A 69 -1.85 0.03 0.10
C LEU A 69 -0.60 0.82 0.52
N ALA A 70 0.09 1.40 -0.46
CA ALA A 70 1.12 2.40 -0.19
C ALA A 70 0.81 3.68 -0.96
N VAL A 71 0.96 4.83 -0.30
CA VAL A 71 0.71 6.14 -0.92
C VAL A 71 1.95 7.01 -0.86
N THR A 72 2.15 7.79 -1.92
CA THR A 72 3.27 8.73 -2.09
C THR A 72 2.76 10.11 -2.48
N PHE A 73 3.64 11.11 -2.52
CA PHE A 73 3.27 12.46 -2.96
C PHE A 73 3.40 12.68 -4.47
N THR A 74 4.26 11.93 -5.16
CA THR A 74 4.55 12.17 -6.57
C THR A 74 4.53 10.88 -7.38
N ASN A 75 4.17 10.98 -8.65
CA ASN A 75 4.23 9.85 -9.58
C ASN A 75 5.65 9.27 -9.72
N LYS A 76 6.67 10.13 -9.66
CA LYS A 76 8.07 9.69 -9.68
C LYS A 76 8.37 8.80 -8.48
N ALA A 77 7.99 9.22 -7.26
CA ALA A 77 8.20 8.43 -6.04
C ALA A 77 7.40 7.10 -6.07
N THR A 78 6.20 7.10 -6.66
CA THR A 78 5.39 5.90 -6.87
C THR A 78 6.15 4.88 -7.74
N ASN A 79 6.65 5.31 -8.90
CA ASN A 79 7.37 4.44 -9.82
C ASN A 79 8.68 3.92 -9.22
N GLU A 80 9.47 4.79 -8.61
CA GLU A 80 10.70 4.40 -7.91
C GLU A 80 10.43 3.36 -6.80
N MET A 81 9.32 3.49 -6.08
CA MET A 81 8.94 2.54 -5.05
C MET A 81 8.53 1.19 -5.64
N LYS A 82 7.74 1.18 -6.72
CA LYS A 82 7.36 -0.05 -7.44
C LYS A 82 8.58 -0.80 -7.95
N GLU A 83 9.45 -0.12 -8.67
CA GLU A 83 10.69 -0.69 -9.22
C GLU A 83 11.57 -1.28 -8.10
N ARG A 84 11.71 -0.56 -7.00
CA ARG A 84 12.52 -0.99 -5.87
C ARG A 84 11.96 -2.23 -5.17
N ILE A 85 10.64 -2.29 -4.97
CA ILE A 85 9.97 -3.45 -4.37
C ILE A 85 10.17 -4.69 -5.25
N VAL A 86 9.89 -4.58 -6.56
CA VAL A 86 10.04 -5.69 -7.50
C VAL A 86 11.51 -6.15 -7.57
N SER A 87 12.46 -5.21 -7.67
CA SER A 87 13.90 -5.53 -7.73
C SER A 87 14.39 -6.23 -6.46
N LYS A 88 13.99 -5.74 -5.28
CA LYS A 88 14.39 -6.35 -4.00
C LYS A 88 13.71 -7.70 -3.78
N LEU A 89 12.45 -7.83 -4.15
CA LEU A 89 11.73 -9.10 -4.09
C LEU A 89 12.38 -10.15 -5.01
N TYR A 90 12.79 -9.75 -6.21
CA TYR A 90 13.54 -10.61 -7.13
C TYR A 90 14.88 -11.07 -6.53
N GLN A 91 15.66 -10.15 -5.93
CA GLN A 91 16.94 -10.49 -5.30
C GLN A 91 16.77 -11.49 -4.15
N LEU A 92 15.69 -11.34 -3.35
CA LEU A 92 15.36 -12.27 -2.26
C LEU A 92 14.89 -13.64 -2.79
N ALA A 93 14.11 -13.65 -3.87
CA ALA A 93 13.58 -14.86 -4.49
C ALA A 93 14.68 -15.70 -5.17
N TYR A 94 15.69 -15.04 -5.73
CA TYR A 94 16.77 -15.66 -6.52
C TYR A 94 18.15 -15.17 -6.03
N PRO A 95 18.57 -15.56 -4.80
CA PRO A 95 19.87 -15.17 -4.27
C PRO A 95 20.98 -15.85 -5.08
N GLU A 96 22.10 -15.15 -5.28
CA GLU A 96 23.26 -15.70 -5.98
C GLU A 96 23.89 -16.84 -5.17
N PRO A 97 24.12 -18.03 -5.77
CA PRO A 97 24.73 -19.16 -5.09
C PRO A 97 26.15 -18.81 -4.61
N GLY A 98 26.40 -18.92 -3.30
CA GLY A 98 27.70 -18.60 -2.68
C GLY A 98 28.02 -17.10 -2.59
N GLY A 99 27.10 -16.24 -3.00
CA GLY A 99 27.21 -14.79 -2.89
C GLY A 99 26.86 -14.26 -1.48
N ARG A 100 26.95 -12.94 -1.34
CA ARG A 100 26.47 -12.26 -0.14
C ARG A 100 24.95 -12.37 -0.06
N LEU A 101 24.42 -12.58 1.15
CA LEU A 101 22.96 -12.56 1.37
C LEU A 101 22.35 -11.23 0.91
N PRO A 102 21.21 -11.27 0.20
CA PRO A 102 20.50 -10.07 -0.21
C PRO A 102 20.11 -9.20 0.99
N ASP A 103 19.96 -7.89 0.76
CA ASP A 103 19.41 -6.98 1.76
C ASP A 103 18.06 -7.50 2.25
N TYR A 104 17.78 -7.36 3.54
CA TYR A 104 16.61 -7.84 4.28
C TYR A 104 16.56 -9.34 4.57
N MET A 105 17.35 -10.20 3.92
CA MET A 105 17.27 -11.66 4.13
C MET A 105 17.50 -12.03 5.59
N GLU A 106 18.59 -11.54 6.21
CA GLU A 106 18.89 -11.83 7.62
C GLU A 106 17.80 -11.31 8.57
N ASP A 107 17.22 -10.14 8.26
CA ASP A 107 16.15 -9.56 9.05
C ASP A 107 14.89 -10.43 9.01
N PHE A 108 14.51 -10.90 7.83
CA PHE A 108 13.34 -11.77 7.65
C PHE A 108 13.54 -13.15 8.27
N MET A 109 14.73 -13.72 8.13
CA MET A 109 15.06 -14.99 8.79
C MET A 109 14.88 -14.89 10.30
N LYS A 110 15.35 -13.80 10.91
CA LYS A 110 15.22 -13.55 12.37
C LYS A 110 13.78 -13.24 12.76
N GLU A 111 13.09 -12.38 11.98
CA GLU A 111 11.74 -11.93 12.29
C GLU A 111 10.70 -13.06 12.21
N TYR A 112 10.88 -13.99 11.27
CA TYR A 112 9.92 -15.08 11.03
C TYR A 112 10.41 -16.43 11.52
N ALA A 113 11.58 -16.50 12.15
CA ALA A 113 12.24 -17.73 12.58
C ALA A 113 12.33 -18.77 11.43
N ALA A 114 12.65 -18.31 10.23
CA ALA A 114 12.67 -19.08 9.00
C ALA A 114 14.09 -19.18 8.42
N SER A 115 14.34 -20.22 7.63
CA SER A 115 15.59 -20.38 6.88
C SER A 115 15.63 -19.45 5.66
N ALA A 116 16.81 -19.20 5.11
CA ALA A 116 16.97 -18.43 3.88
C ALA A 116 16.18 -19.04 2.69
N GLY A 117 16.11 -20.38 2.63
CA GLY A 117 15.34 -21.10 1.60
C GLY A 117 13.83 -20.83 1.70
N GLU A 118 13.27 -20.88 2.92
CA GLU A 118 11.85 -20.59 3.15
C GLU A 118 11.50 -19.14 2.82
N VAL A 119 12.36 -18.19 3.20
CA VAL A 119 12.19 -16.77 2.86
C VAL A 119 12.25 -16.58 1.33
N SER A 120 13.23 -17.22 0.65
CA SER A 120 13.37 -17.14 -0.81
C SER A 120 12.16 -17.73 -1.53
N GLU A 121 11.63 -18.85 -1.05
CA GLU A 121 10.44 -19.47 -1.61
C GLU A 121 9.21 -18.55 -1.47
N ALA A 122 8.96 -18.04 -0.26
CA ALA A 122 7.88 -17.08 -0.03
C ALA A 122 8.01 -15.81 -0.90
N CYS A 123 9.23 -15.30 -1.09
CA CYS A 123 9.49 -14.16 -1.97
C CYS A 123 9.28 -14.50 -3.46
N ARG A 124 9.60 -15.73 -3.89
CA ARG A 124 9.37 -16.18 -5.28
C ARG A 124 7.88 -16.23 -5.59
N GLU A 125 7.11 -16.84 -4.72
CA GLU A 125 5.67 -16.94 -4.88
C GLU A 125 4.99 -15.57 -4.83
N ALA A 126 5.41 -14.72 -3.88
CA ALA A 126 4.92 -13.35 -3.81
C ALA A 126 5.25 -12.52 -5.07
N LEU A 127 6.44 -12.73 -5.66
CA LEU A 127 6.82 -12.10 -6.91
C LEU A 127 5.95 -12.58 -8.09
N HIS A 128 5.70 -13.88 -8.19
CA HIS A 128 4.83 -14.44 -9.21
C HIS A 128 3.42 -13.86 -9.10
N GLN A 129 2.86 -13.86 -7.90
CA GLN A 129 1.52 -13.30 -7.65
C GLN A 129 1.45 -11.81 -7.98
N LEU A 130 2.44 -11.02 -7.53
CA LEU A 130 2.50 -9.59 -7.81
C LEU A 130 2.60 -9.29 -9.30
N LEU A 131 3.34 -10.09 -10.07
CA LEU A 131 3.47 -9.91 -11.52
C LEU A 131 2.22 -10.39 -12.27
N TYR A 132 1.53 -11.41 -11.76
CA TYR A 132 0.30 -11.92 -12.34
C TYR A 132 -0.87 -10.95 -12.14
N GLU A 133 -0.97 -10.37 -10.94
CA GLU A 133 -2.01 -9.39 -10.57
C GLU A 133 -1.42 -7.98 -10.44
N TYR A 134 -0.63 -7.57 -11.43
CA TYR A 134 0.08 -6.28 -11.37
C TYR A 134 -0.86 -5.07 -11.27
N SER A 135 -2.10 -5.18 -11.75
CA SER A 135 -3.16 -4.18 -11.57
C SER A 135 -3.49 -3.92 -10.09
N ASP A 136 -3.35 -4.93 -9.25
CA ASP A 136 -3.67 -4.88 -7.82
C ASP A 136 -2.48 -4.44 -6.96
N PHE A 137 -1.36 -4.11 -7.62
CA PHE A 137 -0.19 -3.53 -6.97
C PHE A 137 -0.47 -2.07 -6.59
N ASN A 138 -1.19 -1.90 -5.47
CA ASN A 138 -1.77 -0.64 -5.01
C ASN A 138 -0.72 0.30 -4.41
N ILE A 139 0.14 0.85 -5.26
CA ILE A 139 1.02 1.97 -4.93
C ILE A 139 0.62 3.14 -5.82
N SER A 140 0.16 4.23 -5.22
CA SER A 140 -0.36 5.39 -5.92
C SER A 140 0.04 6.71 -5.23
N THR A 141 -0.26 7.82 -5.87
CA THR A 141 -0.20 9.10 -5.16
C THR A 141 -1.41 9.27 -4.26
N ILE A 142 -1.28 10.11 -3.22
CA ILE A 142 -2.38 10.45 -2.32
C ILE A 142 -3.58 10.97 -3.12
N ASP A 143 -3.35 11.85 -4.09
CA ASP A 143 -4.42 12.41 -4.93
C ASP A 143 -5.12 11.34 -5.76
N ALA A 144 -4.38 10.42 -6.39
CA ALA A 144 -4.96 9.32 -7.16
C ALA A 144 -5.77 8.37 -6.27
N PHE A 145 -5.30 8.10 -5.05
CA PHE A 145 -6.03 7.29 -4.08
C PHE A 145 -7.38 7.92 -3.72
N PHE A 146 -7.39 9.22 -3.35
CA PHE A 146 -8.64 9.91 -3.03
C PHE A 146 -9.58 10.03 -4.23
N GLN A 147 -9.06 10.25 -5.44
CA GLN A 147 -9.87 10.25 -6.67
C GLN A 147 -10.53 8.90 -6.92
N ASN A 148 -9.83 7.80 -6.66
CA ASN A 148 -10.41 6.45 -6.80
C ASN A 148 -11.52 6.22 -5.76
N ILE A 149 -11.32 6.64 -4.51
CA ILE A 149 -12.37 6.58 -3.48
C ILE A 149 -13.59 7.40 -3.92
N LEU A 150 -13.40 8.64 -4.34
CA LEU A 150 -14.49 9.51 -4.78
C LEU A 150 -15.26 8.90 -5.96
N ARG A 151 -14.58 8.28 -6.92
CA ARG A 151 -15.23 7.58 -8.04
C ARG A 151 -16.05 6.38 -7.58
N THR A 152 -15.55 5.61 -6.63
CA THR A 152 -16.26 4.45 -6.08
C THR A 152 -17.54 4.88 -5.38
N PHE A 153 -17.50 6.00 -4.65
CA PHE A 153 -18.66 6.53 -3.93
C PHE A 153 -19.42 7.66 -4.66
N ALA A 154 -19.11 7.89 -5.95
CA ALA A 154 -19.73 8.96 -6.73
C ALA A 154 -21.26 8.84 -6.75
N TYR A 155 -21.79 7.64 -6.92
CA TYR A 155 -23.23 7.38 -6.92
C TYR A 155 -23.88 7.69 -5.56
N GLU A 156 -23.24 7.29 -4.46
CA GLU A 156 -23.74 7.52 -3.11
C GLU A 156 -23.60 9.01 -2.68
N SER A 157 -22.67 9.73 -3.31
CA SER A 157 -22.36 11.14 -3.02
C SER A 157 -23.13 12.11 -3.92
N GLU A 158 -24.09 11.62 -4.74
CA GLU A 158 -24.86 12.41 -5.71
C GLU A 158 -23.97 13.21 -6.70
N LEU A 159 -22.73 12.74 -6.93
CA LEU A 159 -21.84 13.35 -7.90
C LEU A 159 -22.22 12.92 -9.32
N PRO A 160 -22.14 13.82 -10.32
CA PRO A 160 -22.35 13.46 -11.71
C PRO A 160 -21.35 12.39 -12.17
N ASP A 161 -21.75 11.45 -13.02
CA ASP A 161 -20.89 10.40 -13.57
C ASP A 161 -19.62 10.93 -14.26
N SER A 162 -19.65 12.18 -14.71
CA SER A 162 -18.54 12.87 -15.37
C SER A 162 -18.13 14.15 -14.64
N TYR A 163 -17.66 14.02 -13.38
CA TYR A 163 -17.08 15.18 -12.71
C TYR A 163 -15.61 15.39 -13.11
N GLN A 164 -15.23 16.67 -13.21
CA GLN A 164 -13.83 17.05 -13.43
C GLN A 164 -13.23 17.61 -12.14
N VAL A 165 -12.03 17.13 -11.81
CA VAL A 165 -11.26 17.70 -10.69
C VAL A 165 -10.51 18.92 -11.18
N VAL A 166 -10.91 20.10 -10.72
CA VAL A 166 -10.25 21.37 -11.06
C VAL A 166 -9.32 21.75 -9.90
N ILE A 167 -8.03 21.74 -10.18
CA ILE A 167 -6.98 22.07 -9.19
C ILE A 167 -6.78 23.59 -9.07
N ASP A 168 -7.13 24.37 -10.11
CA ASP A 168 -6.98 25.83 -10.10
C ASP A 168 -8.13 26.52 -9.36
N PHE A 169 -7.94 26.72 -8.07
CA PHE A 169 -8.88 27.44 -7.21
C PHE A 169 -9.14 28.89 -7.69
N LYS A 170 -8.18 29.55 -8.31
CA LYS A 170 -8.35 30.92 -8.80
C LYS A 170 -9.33 30.99 -9.97
N TYR A 171 -9.32 29.97 -10.82
CA TYR A 171 -10.28 29.85 -11.91
C TYR A 171 -11.71 29.66 -11.37
N LEU A 172 -11.88 28.75 -10.40
CA LEU A 172 -13.19 28.50 -9.77
C LEU A 172 -13.70 29.73 -9.01
N ALA A 173 -12.84 30.43 -8.27
CA ALA A 173 -13.21 31.64 -7.57
C ALA A 173 -13.66 32.77 -8.50
N ARG A 174 -13.03 32.91 -9.70
CA ARG A 174 -13.49 33.84 -10.73
C ARG A 174 -14.85 33.47 -11.29
N LEU A 175 -15.05 32.20 -11.64
CA LEU A 175 -16.33 31.70 -12.14
C LEU A 175 -17.46 31.95 -11.15
N ALA A 176 -17.26 31.64 -9.87
CA ALA A 176 -18.23 31.89 -8.82
C ALA A 176 -18.52 33.38 -8.61
N ALA A 177 -17.51 34.23 -8.72
CA ALA A 177 -17.68 35.69 -8.64
C ALA A 177 -18.47 36.24 -9.84
N TYR A 178 -18.24 35.70 -11.05
CA TYR A 178 -19.03 36.11 -12.23
C TYR A 178 -20.50 35.70 -12.11
N SER A 179 -20.80 34.44 -11.69
CA SER A 179 -22.18 34.01 -11.54
C SER A 179 -22.95 34.82 -10.50
N LEU A 180 -22.30 35.24 -9.39
CA LEU A 180 -22.91 36.08 -8.37
C LEU A 180 -23.22 37.52 -8.86
N VAL A 181 -22.54 38.01 -9.91
CA VAL A 181 -22.76 39.34 -10.49
C VAL A 181 -23.83 39.30 -11.58
N GLU A 182 -24.01 38.15 -12.26
CA GLU A 182 -25.03 37.99 -13.31
C GLU A 182 -26.46 37.74 -12.72
N ASP A 183 -26.55 37.28 -11.46
CA ASP A 183 -27.82 37.02 -10.75
C ASP A 183 -28.39 38.27 -10.07
N VAL A 184 -27.80 39.47 -10.24
CA VAL A 184 -28.28 40.78 -9.74
C VAL A 184 -28.76 41.63 -10.88
#